data_a3d5b42df6760cd7bf6912d33e506884
#
_entry.id   a3d5b42df6760cd7bf6912d33e506884
#
_cell.length_a   1.000
_cell.length_b   1.000
_cell.length_c   1.000
_cell.angle_alpha   90.00
_cell.angle_beta   90.00
_cell.angle_gamma   90.00
#
_symmetry.space_group_name_H-M   'P 1'
#
loop_
_entity.id
_entity.type
_entity.pdbx_description
1 polymer ?
#
loop_
_entity_poly.entity_id
_entity_poly.type
_entity_poly.pdbx_seq_one_letter_code
_entity_poly.pdbx_strand_id
1 'polypeptide(L)'
;MIPYLGADMALVGSNTYGKPVGQVGLDRSACDDRIRIVAFATENAAGNSDYYNGLAGSVANSCQAPDDITLPLGDPAEASTARALGFLAGAACTPISSASGGTLAGQREAITPSAALPRELLMPEQPTPAQREVPGAF
;
A
#
# COMPACT_ATOMS: atom_id res chain seq x y z
N MET A 1 -14.02 -6.56 -5.07
CA MET A 1 -15.13 -5.59 -4.92
C MET A 1 -15.54 -4.98 -6.26
N ILE A 2 -14.58 -4.55 -7.12
CA ILE A 2 -14.85 -3.89 -8.42
C ILE A 2 -15.91 -4.65 -9.27
N PRO A 3 -15.84 -5.99 -9.47
CA PRO A 3 -16.84 -6.69 -10.28
C PRO A 3 -18.27 -6.68 -9.72
N TYR A 4 -18.42 -6.36 -8.44
CA TYR A 4 -19.72 -6.40 -7.76
C TYR A 4 -20.34 -5.02 -7.55
N LEU A 5 -19.52 -4.02 -7.27
CA LEU A 5 -19.97 -2.67 -6.92
C LEU A 5 -19.78 -1.67 -8.08
N GLY A 6 -18.83 -1.93 -8.98
CA GLY A 6 -18.60 -1.05 -10.14
C GLY A 6 -18.47 0.42 -9.74
N ALA A 7 -19.41 1.24 -10.18
CA ALA A 7 -19.44 2.68 -9.88
C ALA A 7 -19.94 3.02 -8.46
N ASP A 8 -20.50 2.04 -7.73
CA ASP A 8 -20.99 2.26 -6.37
C ASP A 8 -19.89 2.14 -5.29
N MET A 9 -18.64 2.22 -5.71
CA MET A 9 -17.47 2.28 -4.84
C MET A 9 -16.51 3.36 -5.27
N ALA A 10 -15.73 3.87 -4.32
CA ALA A 10 -14.63 4.78 -4.59
C ALA A 10 -13.38 4.39 -3.80
N LEU A 11 -12.22 4.75 -4.35
CA LEU A 11 -10.94 4.74 -3.66
C LEU A 11 -10.71 6.14 -3.08
N VAL A 12 -10.43 6.25 -1.79
CA VAL A 12 -10.15 7.52 -1.11
C VAL A 12 -8.72 7.50 -0.55
N GLY A 13 -7.98 8.58 -0.77
CA GLY A 13 -6.60 8.70 -0.30
C GLY A 13 -5.60 8.97 -1.41
N SER A 14 -4.51 8.24 -1.43
CA SER A 14 -3.53 8.20 -2.52
C SER A 14 -3.66 6.90 -3.31
N ASN A 15 -2.92 6.78 -4.42
CA ASN A 15 -2.90 5.52 -5.16
C ASN A 15 -2.26 4.41 -4.32
N THR A 16 -2.75 3.19 -4.49
CA THR A 16 -2.19 2.03 -3.80
C THR A 16 -0.84 1.63 -4.41
N TYR A 17 -0.03 0.91 -3.64
CA TYR A 17 1.29 0.45 -4.08
C TYR A 17 1.24 -0.47 -5.32
N GLY A 18 0.19 -1.30 -5.42
CA GLY A 18 0.02 -2.21 -6.55
C GLY A 18 0.86 -3.48 -6.43
N LYS A 19 0.47 -4.37 -5.52
CA LYS A 19 1.10 -5.68 -5.38
C LYS A 19 0.09 -6.81 -5.63
N PRO A 20 -0.17 -7.18 -6.90
CA PRO A 20 -1.13 -8.25 -7.21
C PRO A 20 -0.59 -9.65 -6.98
N VAL A 21 0.57 -9.80 -6.36
CA VAL A 21 1.25 -11.08 -6.15
C VAL A 21 1.52 -11.32 -4.67
N GLY A 22 1.56 -12.60 -4.30
CA GLY A 22 1.91 -13.03 -2.96
C GLY A 22 3.10 -13.99 -2.95
N GLN A 23 3.69 -14.14 -1.78
CA GLN A 23 4.88 -14.95 -1.56
C GLN A 23 4.57 -16.12 -0.64
N VAL A 24 5.24 -17.23 -0.86
CA VAL A 24 5.30 -18.37 0.06
C VAL A 24 6.66 -18.36 0.75
N GLY A 25 6.64 -18.42 2.08
CA GLY A 25 7.85 -18.60 2.89
C GLY A 25 8.17 -20.08 3.04
N LEU A 26 9.42 -20.46 2.76
CA LEU A 26 9.95 -21.80 2.95
C LEU A 26 11.09 -21.73 3.96
N ASP A 27 10.93 -22.40 5.10
CA ASP A 27 11.93 -22.43 6.15
C ASP A 27 12.87 -23.62 5.99
N ARG A 28 14.15 -23.38 6.22
CA ARG A 28 15.17 -24.43 6.31
C ARG A 28 15.77 -24.45 7.71
N SER A 29 15.26 -25.34 8.55
CA SER A 29 15.65 -25.45 9.96
C SER A 29 17.14 -25.74 10.17
N ALA A 30 17.78 -26.43 9.20
CA ALA A 30 19.21 -26.75 9.31
C ALA A 30 20.14 -25.53 9.25
N CYS A 31 19.69 -24.42 8.67
CA CYS A 31 20.46 -23.17 8.55
C CYS A 31 19.75 -21.99 9.22
N ASP A 32 18.58 -22.21 9.83
CA ASP A 32 17.71 -21.15 10.35
C ASP A 32 17.42 -20.04 9.31
N ASP A 33 17.27 -20.46 8.06
CA ASP A 33 17.00 -19.57 6.92
C ASP A 33 15.56 -19.67 6.45
N ARG A 34 15.04 -18.53 5.95
CA ARG A 34 13.76 -18.48 5.24
C ARG A 34 13.93 -17.88 3.85
N ILE A 35 13.52 -18.62 2.83
CA ILE A 35 13.39 -18.10 1.47
C ILE A 35 11.94 -17.73 1.19
N ARG A 36 11.72 -16.57 0.56
CA ARG A 36 10.41 -16.13 0.10
C ARG A 36 10.37 -16.13 -1.42
N ILE A 37 9.42 -16.87 -1.96
CA ILE A 37 9.25 -17.04 -3.40
C ILE A 37 7.90 -16.47 -3.79
N VAL A 38 7.85 -15.60 -4.81
CA VAL A 38 6.59 -15.17 -5.42
C VAL A 38 5.96 -16.39 -6.07
N ALA A 39 4.81 -16.84 -5.55
CA ALA A 39 4.24 -18.14 -5.90
C ALA A 39 2.78 -18.05 -6.35
N PHE A 40 2.10 -16.93 -6.15
CA PHE A 40 0.72 -16.77 -6.59
C PHE A 40 0.40 -15.31 -6.95
N ALA A 41 -0.61 -15.14 -7.81
CA ALA A 41 -1.24 -13.86 -8.09
C ALA A 41 -2.65 -13.83 -7.47
N THR A 42 -3.10 -12.64 -7.08
CA THR A 42 -4.47 -12.42 -6.61
C THR A 42 -5.31 -11.85 -7.74
N GLU A 43 -6.42 -12.48 -8.02
CA GLU A 43 -7.36 -12.04 -9.06
C GLU A 43 -8.72 -11.72 -8.43
N ASN A 44 -9.45 -10.80 -9.03
CA ASN A 44 -10.83 -10.57 -8.67
C ASN A 44 -11.76 -11.59 -9.36
N ALA A 45 -13.05 -11.54 -9.08
CA ALA A 45 -14.04 -12.47 -9.67
C ALA A 45 -14.16 -12.40 -11.20
N ALA A 46 -13.60 -11.35 -11.83
CA ALA A 46 -13.54 -11.18 -13.29
C ALA A 46 -12.16 -11.60 -13.86
N GLY A 47 -11.27 -12.19 -13.06
CA GLY A 47 -9.93 -12.60 -13.48
C GLY A 47 -8.93 -11.45 -13.62
N ASN A 48 -9.24 -10.26 -13.13
CA ASN A 48 -8.34 -9.11 -13.25
C ASN A 48 -7.37 -9.05 -12.08
N SER A 49 -6.07 -8.98 -12.39
CA SER A 49 -4.95 -8.86 -11.44
C SER A 49 -3.96 -7.76 -11.83
N ASP A 50 -4.25 -6.99 -12.89
CA ASP A 50 -3.34 -6.00 -13.46
C ASP A 50 -3.42 -4.65 -12.72
N TYR A 51 -2.94 -4.64 -11.46
CA TYR A 51 -2.84 -3.41 -10.67
C TYR A 51 -1.43 -3.18 -10.10
N TYR A 52 -0.40 -3.53 -10.88
CA TYR A 52 1.01 -3.31 -10.50
C TYR A 52 1.35 -1.83 -10.26
N ASN A 53 0.60 -0.93 -10.88
CA ASN A 53 0.73 0.52 -10.72
C ASN A 53 -0.31 1.11 -9.75
N GLY A 54 -0.91 0.27 -8.92
CA GLY A 54 -1.95 0.67 -8.00
C GLY A 54 -3.36 0.55 -8.56
N LEU A 55 -4.35 0.79 -7.71
CA LEU A 55 -5.76 0.59 -8.02
C LEU A 55 -6.45 1.82 -8.61
N ALA A 56 -5.86 3.01 -8.54
CA ALA A 56 -6.52 4.25 -8.95
C ALA A 56 -6.99 4.21 -10.42
N GLY A 57 -6.22 3.55 -11.31
CA GLY A 57 -6.61 3.37 -12.71
C GLY A 57 -7.62 2.25 -12.98
N SER A 58 -7.93 1.43 -11.96
CA SER A 58 -8.81 0.27 -12.10
C SER A 58 -10.19 0.48 -11.50
N VAL A 59 -10.42 1.58 -10.78
CA VAL A 59 -11.71 1.93 -10.15
C VAL A 59 -12.42 3.03 -10.93
N ALA A 60 -13.75 2.98 -10.92
CA ALA A 60 -14.56 3.99 -11.60
C ALA A 60 -14.48 5.37 -10.92
N ASN A 61 -14.41 5.37 -9.58
CA ASN A 61 -14.36 6.60 -8.80
C ASN A 61 -13.16 6.58 -7.86
N SER A 62 -12.48 7.73 -7.76
CA SER A 62 -11.42 7.93 -6.78
C SER A 62 -11.42 9.38 -6.29
N CYS A 63 -11.04 9.56 -5.01
CA CYS A 63 -11.03 10.84 -4.33
C CYS A 63 -9.68 11.02 -3.65
N GLN A 64 -8.89 11.96 -4.14
CA GLN A 64 -7.60 12.26 -3.52
C GLN A 64 -7.81 12.87 -2.13
N ALA A 65 -7.09 12.33 -1.15
CA ALA A 65 -6.97 12.86 0.20
C ALA A 65 -5.52 12.74 0.68
N PRO A 66 -5.01 13.70 1.44
CA PRO A 66 -3.71 13.55 2.07
C PRO A 66 -3.76 12.51 3.19
N ASP A 67 -2.61 11.97 3.55
CA ASP A 67 -2.44 11.18 4.75
C ASP A 67 -2.46 12.11 5.97
N ASP A 68 -3.33 11.82 6.95
CA ASP A 68 -3.53 12.65 8.14
C ASP A 68 -3.49 11.80 9.41
N ILE A 69 -2.35 11.85 10.10
CA ILE A 69 -2.13 11.15 11.36
C ILE A 69 -2.38 12.03 12.58
N THR A 70 -2.84 13.26 12.40
CA THR A 70 -3.06 14.22 13.49
C THR A 70 -4.38 14.00 14.22
N LEU A 71 -5.32 13.32 13.58
CA LEU A 71 -6.62 12.98 14.13
C LEU A 71 -6.80 11.46 14.26
N PRO A 72 -7.64 11.01 15.21
CA PRO A 72 -7.95 9.59 15.33
C PRO A 72 -8.59 9.02 14.05
N LEU A 73 -8.27 7.75 13.74
CA LEU A 73 -8.90 7.04 12.63
C LEU A 73 -10.43 6.99 12.82
N GLY A 74 -11.16 7.41 11.80
CA GLY A 74 -12.63 7.47 11.82
C GLY A 74 -13.21 8.78 12.37
N ASP A 75 -12.36 9.73 12.80
CA ASP A 75 -12.82 11.07 13.11
C ASP A 75 -13.38 11.72 11.83
N PRO A 76 -14.61 12.30 11.86
CA PRO A 76 -15.19 12.94 10.68
C PRO A 76 -14.36 14.08 10.10
N ALA A 77 -13.46 14.68 10.88
CA ALA A 77 -12.56 15.75 10.45
C ALA A 77 -11.22 15.22 9.91
N GLU A 78 -10.90 13.92 10.10
CA GLU A 78 -9.72 13.30 9.50
C GLU A 78 -9.83 13.35 7.97
N ALA A 79 -8.74 13.67 7.28
CA ALA A 79 -8.74 14.03 5.87
C ALA A 79 -9.39 12.98 4.95
N SER A 80 -9.07 11.70 5.14
CA SER A 80 -9.62 10.61 4.32
C SER A 80 -11.08 10.34 4.68
N THR A 81 -11.41 10.36 5.97
CA THR A 81 -12.78 10.21 6.48
C THR A 81 -13.68 11.33 5.99
N ALA A 82 -13.24 12.59 6.12
CA ALA A 82 -13.97 13.76 5.63
C ALA A 82 -14.22 13.67 4.12
N ARG A 83 -13.22 13.24 3.36
CA ARG A 83 -13.34 13.05 1.91
C ARG A 83 -14.33 11.95 1.54
N ALA A 84 -14.29 10.82 2.27
CA ALA A 84 -15.22 9.71 2.07
C ALA A 84 -16.67 10.13 2.36
N LEU A 85 -16.90 10.82 3.47
CA LEU A 85 -18.20 11.36 3.83
C LEU A 85 -18.72 12.37 2.79
N GLY A 86 -17.85 13.25 2.30
CA GLY A 86 -18.18 14.18 1.23
C GLY A 86 -18.60 13.47 -0.06
N PHE A 87 -17.86 12.43 -0.47
CA PHE A 87 -18.20 11.61 -1.65
C PHE A 87 -19.58 10.96 -1.48
N LEU A 88 -19.84 10.34 -0.32
CA LEU A 88 -21.14 9.73 -0.02
C LEU A 88 -22.30 10.75 -0.01
N ALA A 89 -22.02 12.00 0.33
CA ALA A 89 -22.97 13.10 0.25
C ALA A 89 -23.11 13.70 -1.18
N GLY A 90 -22.42 13.15 -2.18
CA GLY A 90 -22.49 13.59 -3.56
C GLY A 90 -21.54 14.74 -3.92
N ALA A 91 -20.57 15.07 -3.07
CA ALA A 91 -19.58 16.09 -3.38
C ALA A 91 -18.62 15.60 -4.48
N ALA A 92 -18.20 16.52 -5.36
CA ALA A 92 -17.20 16.23 -6.39
C ALA A 92 -15.83 15.94 -5.75
N CYS A 93 -15.11 14.98 -6.32
CA CYS A 93 -13.76 14.58 -5.92
C CYS A 93 -12.72 14.94 -7.00
N THR A 94 -11.53 15.29 -6.54
CA THR A 94 -10.35 15.28 -7.40
C THR A 94 -9.90 13.83 -7.57
N PRO A 95 -9.84 13.29 -8.81
CA PRO A 95 -9.39 11.93 -9.02
C PRO A 95 -7.94 11.71 -8.54
N ILE A 96 -7.65 10.52 -8.05
CA ILE A 96 -6.29 10.12 -7.71
C ILE A 96 -5.52 9.93 -9.02
N SER A 97 -4.35 10.57 -9.13
CA SER A 97 -3.46 10.35 -10.27
C SER A 97 -2.87 8.93 -10.23
N SER A 98 -3.01 8.19 -11.32
CA SER A 98 -2.35 6.88 -11.47
C SER A 98 -0.82 6.99 -11.48
N ALA A 99 -0.28 8.17 -11.81
CA ALA A 99 1.15 8.44 -11.75
C ALA A 99 1.68 8.62 -10.33
N SER A 100 0.81 8.89 -9.35
CA SER A 100 1.18 9.02 -7.94
C SER A 100 1.16 7.69 -7.17
N GLY A 101 1.03 6.58 -7.86
CA GLY A 101 1.24 5.27 -7.25
C GLY A 101 2.67 5.20 -6.71
N GLY A 102 2.79 4.74 -5.48
CA GLY A 102 4.08 4.55 -4.84
C GLY A 102 4.95 3.54 -5.57
N THR A 103 5.42 3.91 -6.75
CA THR A 103 6.55 3.20 -7.32
C THR A 103 7.71 3.36 -6.36
N LEU A 104 8.53 2.34 -6.20
CA LEU A 104 9.79 2.41 -5.43
C LEU A 104 10.61 3.66 -5.79
N ALA A 105 10.43 4.23 -6.98
CA ALA A 105 11.02 5.48 -7.41
C ALA A 105 10.42 6.70 -6.67
N GLY A 106 9.10 6.80 -6.52
CA GLY A 106 8.46 7.91 -5.79
C GLY A 106 8.74 7.87 -4.29
N GLN A 107 8.88 6.67 -3.70
CA GLN A 107 9.30 6.53 -2.31
C GLN A 107 10.78 6.88 -2.10
N ARG A 108 11.63 6.69 -3.12
CA ARG A 108 13.04 7.13 -3.07
C ARG A 108 13.19 8.64 -3.12
N GLU A 109 12.32 9.36 -3.83
CA GLU A 109 12.34 10.83 -3.87
C GLU A 109 11.79 11.46 -2.59
N ALA A 110 10.85 10.81 -1.90
CA ALA A 110 10.35 11.27 -0.61
C ALA A 110 11.35 11.03 0.55
N ILE A 111 12.31 10.14 0.36
CA ILE A 111 13.45 9.98 1.26
C ILE A 111 14.57 10.90 0.74
N THR A 112 14.40 12.22 0.87
CA THR A 112 15.58 13.10 0.89
C THR A 112 16.53 12.56 1.95
N PRO A 113 17.78 12.25 1.63
CA PRO A 113 18.74 11.92 2.66
C PRO A 113 18.95 13.21 3.48
N SER A 114 18.16 13.38 4.52
CA SER A 114 18.61 14.15 5.66
C SER A 114 20.00 13.59 5.96
N ALA A 115 21.02 14.46 6.04
CA ALA A 115 22.39 14.07 6.37
C ALA A 115 22.35 13.24 7.66
N ALA A 116 22.12 11.96 7.51
CA ALA A 116 21.53 11.15 8.52
C ALA A 116 22.67 10.48 9.25
N LEU A 117 22.57 10.57 10.51
CA LEU A 117 23.12 9.56 11.42
C LEU A 117 22.96 8.17 10.76
N PRO A 118 24.02 7.35 10.72
CA PRO A 118 23.90 6.00 10.21
C PRO A 118 22.75 5.33 10.93
N ARG A 119 21.76 4.86 10.18
CA ARG A 119 20.66 4.07 10.73
C ARG A 119 21.25 2.74 11.14
N GLU A 120 21.61 2.64 12.40
CA GLU A 120 22.00 1.37 12.98
C GLU A 120 20.73 0.50 13.07
N LEU A 121 20.72 -0.57 12.34
CA LEU A 121 19.71 -1.61 12.50
C LEU A 121 19.97 -2.26 13.87
N LEU A 122 19.13 -1.94 14.85
CA LEU A 122 19.12 -2.60 16.15
C LEU A 122 18.61 -4.03 15.95
N MET A 123 19.46 -4.89 15.45
CA MET A 123 19.20 -6.31 15.34
C MET A 123 19.80 -7.02 16.54
N PRO A 124 19.10 -7.94 17.18
CA PRO A 124 19.70 -8.79 18.21
C PRO A 124 20.85 -9.61 17.58
N GLU A 125 21.85 -9.98 18.40
CA GLU A 125 23.00 -10.78 17.94
C GLU A 125 22.58 -12.09 17.24
N GLN A 126 21.42 -12.63 17.60
CA GLN A 126 20.81 -13.80 16.97
C GLN A 126 19.34 -13.51 16.67
N PRO A 127 19.04 -12.80 15.60
CA PRO A 127 17.66 -12.54 15.22
C PRO A 127 16.95 -13.82 14.81
N THR A 128 15.73 -14.01 15.27
CA THR A 128 14.86 -15.09 14.79
C THR A 128 14.52 -14.88 13.29
N PRO A 129 14.08 -15.92 12.57
CA PRO A 129 13.65 -15.77 11.17
C PRO A 129 12.62 -14.66 11.00
N ALA A 130 11.67 -14.51 11.93
CA ALA A 130 10.67 -13.45 11.90
C ALA A 130 11.27 -12.05 12.09
N GLN A 131 12.31 -11.91 12.91
CA GLN A 131 12.99 -10.62 13.13
C GLN A 131 13.92 -10.22 11.99
N ARG A 132 14.33 -11.18 11.14
CA ARG A 132 15.07 -10.90 9.89
C ARG A 132 14.16 -10.36 8.80
N GLU A 133 12.85 -10.47 8.98
CA GLU A 133 11.85 -9.93 8.07
C GLU A 133 11.58 -8.46 8.39
N VAL A 134 12.57 -7.59 8.19
CA VAL A 134 12.37 -6.15 8.36
C VAL A 134 11.67 -5.60 7.12
N PRO A 135 10.43 -5.10 7.23
CA PRO A 135 9.76 -4.46 6.12
C PRO A 135 10.59 -3.28 5.60
N GLY A 136 10.92 -3.28 4.32
CA GLY A 136 11.68 -2.20 3.68
C GLY A 136 13.21 -2.32 3.77
N ALA A 137 13.76 -3.47 4.16
CA ALA A 137 15.20 -3.73 4.14
C ALA A 137 15.72 -4.14 2.74
N PHE A 138 14.87 -4.06 1.70
CA PHE A 138 15.22 -4.38 0.31
C PHE A 138 14.84 -3.26 -0.63
#